data_643b646f73cbf74541f4497299c826c8
#
_entry.id   643b646f73cbf74541f4497299c826c8
#
_cell.length_a   1.000
_cell.length_b   1.000
_cell.length_c   1.000
_cell.angle_alpha   90.00
_cell.angle_beta   90.00
_cell.angle_gamma   90.00
#
_symmetry.space_group_name_H-M   'P 1'
#
loop_
_entity.id
_entity.type
_entity.pdbx_description
1 polymer ?
#
loop_
_entity_poly.entity_id
_entity_poly.type
_entity_poly.pdbx_seq_one_letter_code
_entity_poly.pdbx_strand_id
1 'polypeptide(L)'
;MPSYNLSINGSVRRVDSSDTDKPLLYVLRGLGLTATKFGCGLGQCGACTVLADGTAAQSCQMTIADAQGKAITTLEGLGSASKPHPLQAAFIEHQVPQCGYCTSGMIMSAAALLAKKQQPSEDDIRSALEVNLCRCGSHVRVVRAVIAASGQRG
;
A
#
# COMPACT_ATOMS: atom_id res chain seq x y z
N MET A 1 -10.73 10.96 -26.36
CA MET A 1 -9.99 10.76 -25.11
C MET A 1 -9.85 9.26 -24.86
N PRO A 2 -8.66 8.73 -24.71
CA PRO A 2 -8.47 7.30 -24.43
C PRO A 2 -9.16 6.89 -23.13
N SER A 3 -9.73 5.66 -23.12
CA SER A 3 -10.36 5.07 -21.95
C SER A 3 -9.52 3.90 -21.46
N TYR A 4 -9.29 3.84 -20.16
CA TYR A 4 -8.53 2.79 -19.48
C TYR A 4 -9.46 1.98 -18.58
N ASN A 5 -9.45 0.66 -18.72
CA ASN A 5 -10.16 -0.23 -17.82
C ASN A 5 -9.17 -0.76 -16.79
N LEU A 6 -9.27 -0.29 -15.56
CA LEU A 6 -8.39 -0.66 -14.46
C LEU A 6 -9.09 -1.62 -13.51
N SER A 7 -8.47 -2.74 -13.21
CA SER A 7 -8.93 -3.64 -12.15
C SER A 7 -8.44 -3.12 -10.80
N ILE A 8 -9.34 -2.56 -10.00
CA ILE A 8 -9.02 -1.95 -8.70
C ILE A 8 -9.91 -2.56 -7.63
N ASN A 9 -9.29 -3.17 -6.63
CA ASN A 9 -9.98 -3.80 -5.50
C ASN A 9 -11.08 -4.79 -5.94
N GLY A 10 -10.75 -5.61 -6.96
CA GLY A 10 -11.66 -6.61 -7.50
C GLY A 10 -12.77 -6.10 -8.42
N SER A 11 -12.80 -4.80 -8.72
CA SER A 11 -13.78 -4.19 -9.61
C SER A 11 -13.13 -3.48 -10.78
N VAL A 12 -13.72 -3.56 -11.96
CA VAL A 12 -13.26 -2.81 -13.13
C VAL A 12 -13.75 -1.36 -13.02
N ARG A 13 -12.79 -0.44 -13.12
CA ARG A 13 -13.07 1.01 -13.15
C ARG A 13 -12.63 1.56 -14.49
N ARG A 14 -13.56 2.21 -15.19
CA ARG A 14 -13.26 2.95 -16.42
C ARG A 14 -12.78 4.35 -16.06
N VAL A 15 -11.65 4.74 -16.60
CA VAL A 15 -11.05 6.07 -16.43
C VAL A 15 -10.70 6.63 -17.79
N ASP A 16 -11.19 7.83 -18.09
CA ASP A 16 -10.84 8.54 -19.31
C ASP A 16 -9.70 9.52 -19.02
N SER A 17 -8.64 9.46 -19.82
CA SER A 17 -7.48 10.34 -19.68
C SER A 17 -6.83 10.58 -21.04
N SER A 18 -6.54 11.84 -21.37
CA SER A 18 -5.71 12.19 -22.52
C SER A 18 -4.21 12.01 -22.25
N ASP A 19 -3.83 11.91 -20.98
CA ASP A 19 -2.46 11.71 -20.53
C ASP A 19 -2.22 10.25 -20.20
N THR A 20 -1.45 9.55 -21.04
CA THR A 20 -1.08 8.13 -20.87
C THR A 20 -0.08 7.93 -19.74
N ASP A 21 0.69 8.98 -19.44
CA ASP A 21 1.75 8.95 -18.43
C ASP A 21 1.25 9.44 -17.07
N LYS A 22 -0.06 9.72 -16.96
CA LYS A 22 -0.68 10.14 -15.71
C LYS A 22 -0.39 9.11 -14.61
N PRO A 23 0.24 9.51 -13.49
CA PRO A 23 0.53 8.59 -12.38
C PRO A 23 -0.74 7.96 -11.80
N LEU A 24 -0.70 6.65 -11.57
CA LEU A 24 -1.80 5.88 -10.99
C LEU A 24 -2.26 6.48 -9.65
N LEU A 25 -1.34 7.02 -8.86
CA LEU A 25 -1.65 7.71 -7.60
C LEU A 25 -2.77 8.73 -7.76
N TYR A 26 -2.69 9.60 -8.76
CA TYR A 26 -3.72 10.63 -8.97
C TYR A 26 -5.05 10.05 -9.46
N VAL A 27 -4.99 8.97 -10.24
CA VAL A 27 -6.17 8.24 -10.68
C VAL A 27 -6.91 7.64 -9.48
N LEU A 28 -6.19 6.93 -8.61
CA LEU A 28 -6.77 6.33 -7.41
C LEU A 28 -7.42 7.38 -6.51
N ARG A 29 -6.72 8.48 -6.25
CA ARG A 29 -7.25 9.57 -5.43
C ARG A 29 -8.47 10.25 -6.06
N GLY A 30 -8.46 10.43 -7.39
CA GLY A 30 -9.62 10.94 -8.15
C GLY A 30 -10.84 10.03 -8.09
N LEU A 31 -10.64 8.72 -7.88
CA LEU A 31 -11.71 7.73 -7.66
C LEU A 31 -12.19 7.66 -6.20
N GLY A 32 -11.68 8.53 -5.31
CA GLY A 32 -12.04 8.54 -3.89
C GLY A 32 -11.23 7.55 -3.03
N LEU A 33 -10.25 6.85 -3.60
CA LEU A 33 -9.36 5.92 -2.86
C LEU A 33 -8.20 6.71 -2.24
N THR A 34 -8.51 7.43 -1.17
CA THR A 34 -7.62 8.44 -0.58
C THR A 34 -6.63 7.92 0.46
N ALA A 35 -6.69 6.63 0.81
CA ALA A 35 -5.70 6.02 1.69
C ALA A 35 -4.29 6.04 1.07
N THR A 36 -4.20 5.90 -0.24
CA THR A 36 -2.94 6.06 -0.99
C THR A 36 -2.53 7.53 -1.01
N LYS A 37 -1.36 7.86 -0.48
CA LYS A 37 -0.93 9.24 -0.21
C LYS A 37 0.16 9.72 -1.16
N PHE A 38 0.11 11.02 -1.50
CA PHE A 38 1.23 11.71 -2.14
C PHE A 38 2.23 12.18 -1.07
N GLY A 39 3.49 11.83 -1.23
CA GLY A 39 4.59 12.34 -0.41
C GLY A 39 5.66 13.00 -1.29
N CYS A 40 6.57 12.21 -1.86
CA CYS A 40 7.69 12.71 -2.68
C CYS A 40 7.36 12.83 -4.18
N GLY A 41 6.51 11.97 -4.72
CA GLY A 41 6.26 11.85 -6.17
C GLY A 41 7.44 11.27 -6.97
N LEU A 42 8.48 10.81 -6.30
CA LEU A 42 9.76 10.40 -6.87
C LEU A 42 10.15 8.94 -6.57
N GLY A 43 9.22 8.16 -6.04
CA GLY A 43 9.48 6.76 -5.71
C GLY A 43 10.37 6.55 -4.47
N GLN A 44 10.48 7.53 -3.57
CA GLN A 44 11.41 7.49 -2.43
C GLN A 44 10.75 7.31 -1.07
N CYS A 45 9.52 7.80 -0.87
CA CYS A 45 8.90 7.82 0.46
C CYS A 45 7.97 6.64 0.77
N GLY A 46 7.46 5.96 -0.24
CA GLY A 46 6.57 4.81 -0.10
C GLY A 46 5.14 5.11 0.37
N ALA A 47 4.77 6.38 0.59
CA ALA A 47 3.41 6.75 1.03
C ALA A 47 2.33 6.37 0.02
N CYS A 48 2.69 6.19 -1.24
CA CYS A 48 1.81 5.83 -2.36
C CYS A 48 1.80 4.33 -2.67
N THR A 49 2.37 3.48 -1.83
CA THR A 49 2.46 2.04 -2.09
C THR A 49 1.08 1.39 -2.21
N VAL A 50 0.90 0.62 -3.27
CA VAL A 50 -0.24 -0.26 -3.53
C VAL A 50 0.27 -1.65 -3.87
N LEU A 51 -0.61 -2.64 -4.01
CA LEU A 51 -0.24 -3.92 -4.62
C LEU A 51 -0.62 -3.89 -6.09
N ALA A 52 0.31 -4.29 -6.96
CA ALA A 52 0.08 -4.58 -8.36
C ALA A 52 0.38 -6.07 -8.57
N ASP A 53 -0.63 -6.86 -8.90
CA ASP A 53 -0.55 -8.32 -8.97
C ASP A 53 0.09 -8.95 -7.71
N GLY A 54 -0.27 -8.42 -6.53
CA GLY A 54 0.23 -8.89 -5.23
C GLY A 54 1.63 -8.41 -4.86
N THR A 55 2.30 -7.63 -5.70
CA THR A 55 3.63 -7.08 -5.44
C THR A 55 3.52 -5.60 -5.06
N ALA A 56 4.27 -5.17 -4.05
CA ALA A 56 4.31 -3.77 -3.65
C ALA A 56 4.86 -2.90 -4.80
N ALA A 57 4.12 -1.85 -5.13
CA ALA A 57 4.45 -0.91 -6.19
C ALA A 57 4.15 0.52 -5.75
N GLN A 58 5.01 1.45 -6.14
CA GLN A 58 4.81 2.87 -5.84
C GLN A 58 3.95 3.50 -6.94
N SER A 59 2.70 3.80 -6.63
CA SER A 59 1.72 4.30 -7.59
C SER A 59 2.05 5.68 -8.18
N CYS A 60 2.95 6.43 -7.56
CA CYS A 60 3.46 7.69 -8.11
C CYS A 60 4.43 7.48 -9.29
N GLN A 61 4.99 6.28 -9.44
CA GLN A 61 5.92 5.89 -10.51
C GLN A 61 5.29 4.97 -11.57
N MET A 62 4.08 4.49 -11.31
CA MET A 62 3.32 3.66 -12.25
C MET A 62 2.36 4.54 -13.03
N THR A 63 2.37 4.46 -14.36
CA THR A 63 1.44 5.20 -15.21
C THR A 63 0.07 4.52 -15.26
N ILE A 64 -0.96 5.27 -15.69
CA ILE A 64 -2.28 4.69 -15.96
C ILE A 64 -2.21 3.60 -17.02
N ALA A 65 -1.33 3.76 -18.01
CA ALA A 65 -1.11 2.77 -19.07
C ALA A 65 -0.47 1.49 -18.51
N ASP A 66 0.53 1.60 -17.62
CA ASP A 66 1.18 0.45 -16.98
C ASP A 66 0.25 -0.32 -16.04
N ALA A 67 -0.75 0.34 -15.49
CA ALA A 67 -1.73 -0.27 -14.61
C ALA A 67 -2.78 -1.11 -15.33
N GLN A 68 -2.93 -0.93 -16.64
CA GLN A 68 -3.85 -1.76 -17.43
C GLN A 68 -3.43 -3.22 -17.39
N GLY A 69 -4.39 -4.12 -17.22
CA GLY A 69 -4.15 -5.56 -17.15
C GLY A 69 -3.57 -6.05 -15.82
N LYS A 70 -3.31 -5.15 -14.87
CA LYS A 70 -2.85 -5.51 -13.52
C LYS A 70 -4.00 -5.46 -12.52
N ALA A 71 -3.98 -6.37 -11.55
CA ALA A 71 -4.86 -6.33 -10.39
C ALA A 71 -4.27 -5.37 -9.35
N ILE A 72 -4.86 -4.19 -9.22
CA ILE A 72 -4.43 -3.16 -8.27
C ILE A 72 -5.23 -3.31 -6.97
N THR A 73 -4.54 -3.40 -5.85
CA THR A 73 -5.15 -3.41 -4.52
C THR A 73 -4.64 -2.22 -3.72
N THR A 74 -5.55 -1.41 -3.23
CA THR A 74 -5.27 -0.32 -2.29
C THR A 74 -5.61 -0.75 -0.87
N LEU A 75 -5.28 0.09 0.13
CA LEU A 75 -5.65 -0.19 1.52
C LEU A 75 -7.15 -0.43 1.69
N GLU A 76 -7.99 0.31 0.96
CA GLU A 76 -9.44 0.17 0.98
C GLU A 76 -9.92 -1.21 0.51
N GLY A 77 -9.12 -1.90 -0.31
CA GLY A 77 -9.41 -3.25 -0.79
C GLY A 77 -8.74 -4.36 0.03
N LEU A 78 -7.90 -4.01 1.00
CA LEU A 78 -7.18 -5.01 1.81
C LEU A 78 -8.06 -5.58 2.93
N GLY A 79 -8.86 -4.73 3.57
CA GLY A 79 -9.79 -5.09 4.63
C GLY A 79 -10.71 -3.91 4.92
N SER A 80 -11.70 -4.13 5.80
CA SER A 80 -12.69 -3.13 6.20
C SER A 80 -12.70 -2.93 7.72
N ALA A 81 -13.43 -1.91 8.19
CA ALA A 81 -13.60 -1.66 9.61
C ALA A 81 -14.27 -2.86 10.34
N SER A 82 -15.21 -3.54 9.67
CA SER A 82 -15.90 -4.72 10.22
C SER A 82 -15.11 -6.02 10.07
N LYS A 83 -14.20 -6.08 9.10
CA LYS A 83 -13.34 -7.24 8.85
C LYS A 83 -11.92 -6.76 8.47
N PRO A 84 -11.16 -6.27 9.45
CA PRO A 84 -9.83 -5.77 9.17
C PRO A 84 -8.87 -6.90 8.75
N HIS A 85 -7.95 -6.57 7.86
CA HIS A 85 -6.83 -7.44 7.58
C HIS A 85 -5.97 -7.61 8.85
N PRO A 86 -5.31 -8.76 9.08
CA PRO A 86 -4.47 -8.97 10.27
C PRO A 86 -3.46 -7.85 10.53
N LEU A 87 -2.87 -7.28 9.48
CA LEU A 87 -1.98 -6.12 9.60
C LEU A 87 -2.70 -4.87 10.10
N GLN A 88 -3.90 -4.60 9.63
CA GLN A 88 -4.69 -3.46 10.11
C GLN A 88 -5.03 -3.62 11.59
N ALA A 89 -5.46 -4.83 12.00
CA ALA A 89 -5.75 -5.14 13.39
C ALA A 89 -4.50 -4.98 14.28
N ALA A 90 -3.36 -5.50 13.85
CA ALA A 90 -2.10 -5.38 14.58
C ALA A 90 -1.61 -3.93 14.69
N PHE A 91 -1.78 -3.13 13.63
CA PHE A 91 -1.44 -1.70 13.68
C PHE A 91 -2.28 -0.93 14.70
N ILE A 92 -3.56 -1.29 14.85
CA ILE A 92 -4.44 -0.71 15.87
C ILE A 92 -4.00 -1.18 17.26
N GLU A 93 -3.83 -2.47 17.46
CA GLU A 93 -3.47 -3.07 18.76
C GLU A 93 -2.14 -2.53 19.29
N HIS A 94 -1.14 -2.40 18.42
CA HIS A 94 0.19 -1.88 18.76
C HIS A 94 0.28 -0.35 18.72
N GLN A 95 -0.84 0.34 18.47
CA GLN A 95 -0.91 1.81 18.41
C GLN A 95 0.19 2.41 17.52
N VAL A 96 0.36 1.82 16.34
CA VAL A 96 1.44 2.16 15.42
C VAL A 96 1.36 3.60 14.90
N PRO A 97 0.20 4.07 14.37
CA PRO A 97 0.13 5.40 13.77
C PRO A 97 0.32 6.52 14.79
N GLN A 98 1.04 7.57 14.38
CA GLN A 98 0.98 8.88 15.04
C GLN A 98 0.17 9.82 14.15
N CYS A 99 0.79 10.51 13.17
CA CYS A 99 0.03 11.32 12.21
C CYS A 99 -0.78 10.48 11.22
N GLY A 100 -0.40 9.22 10.99
CA GLY A 100 -1.09 8.27 10.11
C GLY A 100 -0.77 8.41 8.63
N TYR A 101 0.06 9.38 8.22
CA TYR A 101 0.30 9.64 6.79
C TYR A 101 1.04 8.51 6.08
N CYS A 102 2.04 7.90 6.71
CA CYS A 102 2.83 6.79 6.16
C CYS A 102 2.14 5.42 6.32
N THR A 103 1.09 5.33 7.13
CA THR A 103 0.50 4.06 7.58
C THR A 103 0.02 3.19 6.43
N SER A 104 -0.72 3.76 5.47
CA SER A 104 -1.22 3.01 4.31
C SER A 104 -0.10 2.35 3.53
N GLY A 105 0.94 3.10 3.18
CA GLY A 105 2.09 2.57 2.44
C GLY A 105 2.82 1.47 3.19
N MET A 106 3.01 1.62 4.50
CA MET A 106 3.67 0.60 5.32
C MET A 106 2.84 -0.69 5.42
N ILE A 107 1.53 -0.59 5.59
CA ILE A 107 0.64 -1.76 5.61
C ILE A 107 0.70 -2.48 4.26
N MET A 108 0.67 -1.76 3.13
CA MET A 108 0.70 -2.36 1.80
C MET A 108 2.04 -3.05 1.53
N SER A 109 3.16 -2.45 1.91
CA SER A 109 4.49 -3.09 1.82
C SER A 109 4.58 -4.36 2.67
N ALA A 110 4.09 -4.30 3.90
CA ALA A 110 4.04 -5.46 4.80
C ALA A 110 3.10 -6.56 4.27
N ALA A 111 1.95 -6.20 3.68
CA ALA A 111 1.02 -7.15 3.09
C ALA A 111 1.67 -7.92 1.92
N ALA A 112 2.43 -7.25 1.07
CA ALA A 112 3.18 -7.89 0.00
C ALA A 112 4.23 -8.88 0.55
N LEU A 113 4.91 -8.52 1.64
CA LEU A 113 5.87 -9.40 2.29
C LEU A 113 5.20 -10.65 2.86
N LEU A 114 4.12 -10.48 3.66
CA LEU A 114 3.45 -11.59 4.31
C LEU A 114 2.78 -12.56 3.32
N ALA A 115 2.36 -12.07 2.15
CA ALA A 115 1.85 -12.92 1.08
C ALA A 115 2.93 -13.85 0.49
N LYS A 116 4.18 -13.41 0.49
CA LYS A 116 5.33 -14.19 -0.02
C LYS A 116 6.01 -15.02 1.07
N LYS A 117 6.07 -14.51 2.28
CA LYS A 117 6.76 -15.13 3.42
C LYS A 117 5.89 -14.99 4.66
N GLN A 118 5.26 -16.08 5.06
CA GLN A 118 4.29 -16.07 6.17
C GLN A 118 4.93 -15.79 7.55
N GLN A 119 6.19 -16.18 7.72
CA GLN A 119 6.96 -15.95 8.95
C GLN A 119 8.28 -15.23 8.62
N PRO A 120 8.22 -13.94 8.30
CA PRO A 120 9.41 -13.17 8.00
C PRO A 120 10.24 -12.94 9.25
N SER A 121 11.56 -12.90 9.09
CA SER A 121 12.46 -12.42 10.14
C SER A 121 12.30 -10.90 10.32
N GLU A 122 12.83 -10.36 11.41
CA GLU A 122 12.87 -8.91 11.61
C GLU A 122 13.63 -8.19 10.48
N ASP A 123 14.71 -8.78 10.00
CA ASP A 123 15.48 -8.25 8.89
C ASP A 123 14.70 -8.25 7.57
N ASP A 124 13.91 -9.30 7.30
CA ASP A 124 13.01 -9.33 6.15
C ASP A 124 12.00 -8.17 6.21
N ILE A 125 11.44 -7.92 7.40
CA ILE A 125 10.46 -6.84 7.60
C ILE A 125 11.13 -5.48 7.40
N ARG A 126 12.31 -5.27 8.00
CA ARG A 126 13.07 -4.02 7.83
C ARG A 126 13.40 -3.76 6.37
N SER A 127 13.86 -4.78 5.65
CA SER A 127 14.16 -4.68 4.21
C SER A 127 12.92 -4.36 3.37
N ALA A 128 11.78 -4.99 3.66
CA ALA A 128 10.53 -4.71 2.95
C ALA A 128 10.01 -3.29 3.20
N LEU A 129 10.33 -2.69 4.35
CA LEU A 129 9.90 -1.34 4.75
C LEU A 129 10.96 -0.26 4.44
N GLU A 130 12.10 -0.62 3.87
CA GLU A 130 13.21 0.30 3.62
C GLU A 130 12.81 1.51 2.77
N VAL A 131 11.88 1.30 1.83
CA VAL A 131 11.36 2.36 0.96
C VAL A 131 10.20 3.16 1.58
N ASN A 132 9.83 2.86 2.83
CA ASN A 132 8.73 3.53 3.52
C ASN A 132 9.29 4.47 4.61
N LEU A 133 9.11 5.77 4.41
CA LEU A 133 9.56 6.79 5.35
C LEU A 133 8.45 7.17 6.34
N CYS A 134 8.83 7.41 7.59
CA CYS A 134 7.95 7.94 8.63
C CYS A 134 8.62 9.11 9.34
N ARG A 135 8.00 10.29 9.27
CA ARG A 135 8.51 11.49 9.96
C ARG A 135 8.37 11.41 11.48
N CYS A 136 7.38 10.65 11.96
CA CYS A 136 7.11 10.45 13.38
C CYS A 136 8.00 9.38 14.04
N GLY A 137 8.74 8.59 13.26
CA GLY A 137 9.63 7.56 13.78
C GLY A 137 8.93 6.29 14.29
N SER A 138 7.82 5.89 13.66
CA SER A 138 6.99 4.75 14.10
C SER A 138 7.56 3.37 13.74
N HIS A 139 8.71 3.27 13.06
CA HIS A 139 9.24 2.02 12.49
C HIS A 139 9.36 0.87 13.50
N VAL A 140 9.78 1.12 14.73
CA VAL A 140 9.88 0.07 15.75
C VAL A 140 8.52 -0.56 16.04
N ARG A 141 7.46 0.26 16.14
CA ARG A 141 6.10 -0.24 16.34
C ARG A 141 5.57 -0.97 15.11
N VAL A 142 5.91 -0.47 13.91
CA VAL A 142 5.55 -1.14 12.63
C VAL A 142 6.14 -2.55 12.59
N VAL A 143 7.43 -2.71 12.88
CA VAL A 143 8.09 -4.02 12.88
C VAL A 143 7.40 -4.98 13.86
N ARG A 144 7.13 -4.53 15.09
CA ARG A 144 6.40 -5.32 16.10
C ARG A 144 5.01 -5.73 15.63
N ALA A 145 4.27 -4.82 15.02
CA ALA A 145 2.93 -5.09 14.51
C ALA A 145 2.96 -6.09 13.35
N VAL A 146 3.94 -6.03 12.46
CA VAL A 146 4.09 -7.00 11.36
C VAL A 146 4.44 -8.39 11.90
N ILE A 147 5.33 -8.49 12.89
CA ILE A 147 5.63 -9.75 13.58
C ILE A 147 4.36 -10.33 14.18
N ALA A 148 3.59 -9.54 14.91
CA ALA A 148 2.33 -9.98 15.51
C ALA A 148 1.31 -10.44 14.46
N ALA A 149 1.17 -9.69 13.37
CA ALA A 149 0.26 -10.03 12.27
C ALA A 149 0.66 -11.34 11.56
N SER A 150 1.94 -11.70 11.57
CA SER A 150 2.43 -12.96 10.99
C SER A 150 2.15 -14.19 11.88
N GLY A 151 1.56 -14.01 13.07
CA GLY A 151 1.32 -15.07 14.04
C GLY A 151 2.54 -15.46 14.87
N GLN A 152 3.66 -14.76 14.73
CA GLN A 152 4.84 -14.95 15.56
C GLN A 152 4.64 -14.23 16.90
N ARG A 153 5.02 -14.89 17.99
CA ARG A 153 5.12 -14.24 19.29
C ARG A 153 6.48 -13.55 19.38
N GLY A 154 6.45 -12.26 19.50
CA GLY A 154 7.65 -11.46 19.75
C GLY A 154 8.13 -11.58 21.19
#